data_534c4424423df324a1f027cfdfab5859
#
_entry.id   534c4424423df324a1f027cfdfab5859
#
_cell.length_a   1.000
_cell.length_b   1.000
_cell.length_c   1.000
_cell.angle_alpha   90.00
_cell.angle_beta   90.00
_cell.angle_gamma   90.00
#
_symmetry.space_group_name_H-M   'P 1'
#
loop_
_entity.id
_entity.type
_entity.pdbx_description
1 polymer ?
#
loop_
_entity_poly.entity_id
_entity_poly.type
_entity_poly.pdbx_seq_one_letter_code
_entity_poly.pdbx_strand_id
1 'polypeptide(L)'
;MATTLFKDFTFEAAHRLPHVPEGHKCGRLHGHSFMVRLEITGEVDPYTGWIMDFSELKAAFKPTYDRLDHYYLNDIPGLENPTSEVLAKWIWDEMKPLVPLLSAVMIKETCTAGCVYKG
;
A
#
# COMPACT_ATOMS: atom_id res chain seq x y z
N MET A 1 14.87 -12.92 18.20
CA MET A 1 13.46 -12.54 18.42
C MET A 1 13.03 -11.64 17.30
N ALA A 2 11.98 -12.03 16.59
CA ALA A 2 11.52 -11.27 15.45
C ALA A 2 10.87 -9.94 15.88
N THR A 3 11.16 -8.90 15.14
CA THR A 3 10.60 -7.57 15.33
C THR A 3 9.96 -7.13 14.04
N THR A 4 8.85 -6.44 14.11
CA THR A 4 8.21 -5.83 12.95
C THR A 4 8.40 -4.33 13.03
N LEU A 5 8.98 -3.76 11.98
CA LEU A 5 8.99 -2.32 11.83
C LEU A 5 8.09 -1.90 10.67
N PHE A 6 7.71 -0.64 10.66
CA PHE A 6 6.81 -0.13 9.63
C PHE A 6 7.20 1.27 9.22
N LYS A 7 6.75 1.63 8.02
CA LYS A 7 6.83 3.01 7.54
C LYS A 7 5.53 3.36 6.84
N ASP A 8 5.04 4.55 7.13
CA ASP A 8 3.80 5.08 6.56
C ASP A 8 4.11 6.04 5.42
N PHE A 9 3.28 5.97 4.38
CA PHE A 9 3.32 6.87 3.24
C PHE A 9 1.90 7.35 2.98
N THR A 10 1.77 8.56 2.44
CA THR A 10 0.49 9.12 2.05
C THR A 10 0.54 9.49 0.58
N PHE A 11 -0.50 9.14 -0.17
CA PHE A 11 -0.63 9.56 -1.56
C PHE A 11 -2.06 9.97 -1.85
N GLU A 12 -2.21 10.90 -2.80
CA GLU A 12 -3.49 11.39 -3.26
C GLU A 12 -3.85 10.68 -4.54
N ALA A 13 -5.05 10.11 -4.62
CA ALA A 13 -5.48 9.42 -5.83
C ALA A 13 -7.00 9.44 -5.96
N ALA A 14 -7.46 9.36 -7.19
CA ALA A 14 -8.87 9.20 -7.50
C ALA A 14 -9.16 7.76 -7.87
N HIS A 15 -10.36 7.30 -7.60
CA HIS A 15 -10.82 6.00 -8.03
C HIS A 15 -12.34 5.97 -8.16
N ARG A 16 -12.81 4.91 -8.79
CA ARG A 16 -14.21 4.57 -8.92
C ARG A 16 -14.33 3.06 -8.77
N LEU A 17 -15.32 2.60 -8.01
CA LEU A 17 -15.58 1.17 -7.84
C LEU A 17 -16.65 0.71 -8.85
N PRO A 18 -16.23 0.03 -9.95
CA PRO A 18 -17.15 -0.31 -11.04
C PRO A 18 -18.12 -1.44 -10.72
N HIS A 19 -17.87 -2.23 -9.68
CA HIS A 19 -18.66 -3.43 -9.35
C HIS A 19 -19.58 -3.26 -8.15
N VAL A 20 -19.77 -2.04 -7.67
CA VAL A 20 -20.77 -1.76 -6.63
C VAL A 20 -22.17 -1.65 -7.24
N PRO A 21 -23.25 -1.80 -6.44
CA PRO A 21 -24.62 -1.64 -6.95
C PRO A 21 -24.83 -0.28 -7.61
N GLU A 22 -25.68 -0.25 -8.64
CA GLU A 22 -26.06 0.99 -9.31
C GLU A 22 -26.59 2.01 -8.30
N GLY A 23 -26.17 3.26 -8.43
CA GLY A 23 -26.53 4.33 -7.50
C GLY A 23 -25.68 4.41 -6.24
N HIS A 24 -24.79 3.43 -6.01
CA HIS A 24 -23.87 3.46 -4.87
C HIS A 24 -22.86 4.61 -5.04
N LYS A 25 -22.62 5.37 -3.96
CA LYS A 25 -21.74 6.54 -4.01
C LYS A 25 -20.30 6.20 -4.48
N CYS A 26 -19.81 5.01 -4.12
CA CYS A 26 -18.45 4.58 -4.51
C CYS A 26 -18.31 4.25 -5.99
N GLY A 27 -19.43 4.12 -6.72
CA GLY A 27 -19.45 3.98 -8.17
C GLY A 27 -19.16 5.29 -8.90
N ARG A 28 -19.15 6.42 -8.19
CA ARG A 28 -18.81 7.72 -8.76
C ARG A 28 -17.32 7.97 -8.63
N LEU A 29 -16.79 8.78 -9.54
CA LEU A 29 -15.40 9.23 -9.43
C LEU A 29 -15.24 10.08 -8.18
N HIS A 30 -14.31 9.70 -7.33
CA HIS A 30 -13.99 10.42 -6.10
C HIS A 30 -12.54 10.20 -5.73
N GLY A 31 -12.04 10.96 -4.78
CA GLY A 31 -10.64 10.90 -4.36
C GLY A 31 -10.50 10.76 -2.86
N HIS A 32 -9.34 10.25 -2.48
CA HIS A 32 -8.95 10.09 -1.08
C HIS A 32 -7.48 10.45 -0.89
N SER A 33 -7.14 10.82 0.34
CA SER A 33 -5.77 10.79 0.83
C SER A 33 -5.53 9.38 1.37
N PHE A 34 -4.98 8.51 0.54
CA PHE A 34 -4.69 7.13 0.96
C PHE A 34 -3.46 7.10 1.86
N MET A 35 -3.50 6.26 2.90
CA MET A 35 -2.32 5.95 3.68
C MET A 35 -1.92 4.50 3.44
N VAL A 36 -0.64 4.29 3.16
CA VAL A 36 -0.05 2.96 2.99
C VAL A 36 0.95 2.75 4.11
N ARG A 37 0.81 1.63 4.81
CA ARG A 37 1.83 1.17 5.77
C ARG A 37 2.47 -0.08 5.22
N LEU A 38 3.79 -0.04 5.08
CA LEU A 38 4.59 -1.21 4.75
C LEU A 38 5.20 -1.74 6.04
N GLU A 39 4.94 -3.01 6.36
CA GLU A 39 5.50 -3.67 7.52
C GLU A 39 6.52 -4.71 7.07
N ILE A 40 7.67 -4.71 7.73
CA ILE A 40 8.71 -5.72 7.52
C ILE A 40 9.02 -6.40 8.84
N THR A 41 9.22 -7.72 8.80
CA THR A 41 9.48 -8.53 9.98
C THR A 41 10.76 -9.31 9.79
N GLY A 42 11.61 -9.30 10.78
CA GLY A 42 12.87 -10.01 10.74
C GLY A 42 13.60 -9.95 12.07
N GLU A 43 14.81 -10.49 12.07
CA GLU A 43 15.70 -10.44 13.23
C GLU A 43 16.48 -9.13 13.22
N VAL A 44 16.62 -8.53 14.38
CA VAL A 44 17.44 -7.33 14.54
C VAL A 44 18.90 -7.72 14.39
N ASP A 45 19.61 -7.06 13.48
CA ASP A 45 21.05 -7.23 13.34
C ASP A 45 21.73 -6.70 14.60
N PRO A 46 22.54 -7.52 15.29
CA PRO A 46 23.13 -7.10 16.57
C PRO A 46 24.19 -5.99 16.44
N TYR A 47 24.72 -5.79 15.24
CA TYR A 47 25.68 -4.72 15.00
C TYR A 47 25.01 -3.39 14.69
N THR A 48 24.11 -3.38 13.69
CA THR A 48 23.40 -2.16 13.29
C THR A 48 22.27 -1.79 14.24
N GLY A 49 21.68 -2.77 14.92
CA GLY A 49 20.52 -2.57 15.78
C GLY A 49 19.22 -2.42 15.02
N TRP A 50 19.19 -2.68 13.72
CA TRP A 50 17.98 -2.59 12.90
C TRP A 50 17.75 -3.86 12.10
N ILE A 51 16.54 -3.99 11.56
CA ILE A 51 16.18 -5.02 10.59
C ILE A 51 16.54 -4.52 9.20
N MET A 52 16.21 -3.25 8.92
CA MET A 52 16.41 -2.59 7.66
C MET A 52 16.44 -1.07 7.89
N ASP A 53 17.21 -0.36 7.08
CA ASP A 53 17.20 1.10 7.08
C ASP A 53 15.87 1.60 6.46
N PHE A 54 15.20 2.50 7.15
CA PHE A 54 13.94 3.10 6.63
C PHE A 54 14.15 3.79 5.28
N SER A 55 15.33 4.36 5.04
CA SER A 55 15.62 5.00 3.75
C SER A 55 15.69 4.00 2.60
N GLU A 56 16.12 2.78 2.85
CA GLU A 56 16.11 1.71 1.85
C GLU A 56 14.67 1.29 1.51
N LEU A 57 13.81 1.21 2.52
CA LEU A 57 12.39 0.90 2.31
C LEU A 57 11.71 1.99 1.51
N LYS A 58 11.98 3.25 1.83
CA LYS A 58 11.48 4.40 1.09
C LYS A 58 11.93 4.38 -0.37
N ALA A 59 13.22 4.12 -0.60
CA ALA A 59 13.77 4.05 -1.95
C ALA A 59 13.16 2.89 -2.76
N ALA A 60 12.94 1.75 -2.13
CA ALA A 60 12.32 0.60 -2.79
C ALA A 60 10.87 0.89 -3.20
N PHE A 61 10.14 1.66 -2.39
CA PHE A 61 8.74 1.98 -2.67
C PHE A 61 8.57 3.13 -3.67
N LYS A 62 9.56 3.98 -3.85
CA LYS A 62 9.46 5.20 -4.66
C LYS A 62 8.89 4.98 -6.07
N PRO A 63 9.37 3.99 -6.87
CA PRO A 63 8.81 3.78 -8.21
C PRO A 63 7.32 3.40 -8.18
N THR A 64 6.92 2.57 -7.24
CA THR A 64 5.51 2.19 -7.06
C THR A 64 4.68 3.37 -6.57
N TYR A 65 5.20 4.12 -5.61
CA TYR A 65 4.58 5.33 -5.10
C TYR A 65 4.29 6.34 -6.23
N ASP A 66 5.27 6.55 -7.11
CA ASP A 66 5.13 7.51 -8.21
C ASP A 66 4.10 7.09 -9.24
N ARG A 67 3.73 5.81 -9.29
CA ARG A 67 2.67 5.31 -10.16
C ARG A 67 1.28 5.49 -9.55
N LEU A 68 1.19 5.74 -8.25
CA LEU A 68 -0.07 5.86 -7.50
C LEU A 68 -0.43 7.31 -7.21
N ASP A 69 0.54 8.11 -6.80
CA ASP A 69 0.30 9.48 -6.33
C ASP A 69 -0.14 10.39 -7.46
N HIS A 70 -1.28 11.04 -7.29
CA HIS A 70 -1.89 11.94 -8.27
C HIS A 70 -2.36 11.24 -9.56
N TYR A 71 -2.67 9.94 -9.47
CA TYR A 71 -3.20 9.19 -10.61
C TYR A 71 -4.64 8.75 -10.37
N TYR A 72 -5.32 8.43 -11.48
CA TYR A 72 -6.60 7.74 -11.45
C TYR A 72 -6.30 6.24 -11.38
N LEU A 73 -6.59 5.61 -10.24
CA LEU A 73 -6.17 4.24 -9.98
C LEU A 73 -6.74 3.24 -11.00
N ASN A 74 -7.96 3.47 -11.47
CA ASN A 74 -8.62 2.58 -12.44
C ASN A 74 -7.86 2.44 -13.76
N ASP A 75 -7.01 3.41 -14.09
CA ASP A 75 -6.19 3.38 -15.32
C ASP A 75 -4.92 2.55 -15.17
N ILE A 76 -4.59 2.12 -13.96
CA ILE A 76 -3.38 1.35 -13.69
C ILE A 76 -3.67 -0.14 -13.93
N PRO A 77 -2.88 -0.84 -14.80
CA PRO A 77 -3.07 -2.27 -15.01
C PRO A 77 -3.02 -3.07 -13.69
N GLY A 78 -4.05 -3.88 -13.46
CA GLY A 78 -4.22 -4.63 -12.22
C GLY A 78 -5.08 -3.91 -11.18
N LEU A 79 -5.38 -2.63 -11.37
CA LEU A 79 -6.19 -1.81 -10.48
C LEU A 79 -7.50 -1.36 -11.13
N GLU A 80 -8.06 -2.15 -12.05
CA GLU A 80 -9.31 -1.84 -12.73
C GLU A 80 -10.51 -1.80 -11.76
N ASN A 81 -10.40 -2.55 -10.65
CA ASN A 81 -11.37 -2.50 -9.54
C ASN A 81 -10.61 -2.13 -8.25
N PRO A 82 -10.27 -0.86 -8.04
CA PRO A 82 -9.32 -0.44 -7.02
C PRO A 82 -9.95 -0.24 -5.65
N THR A 83 -10.48 -1.31 -5.07
CA THR A 83 -10.85 -1.35 -3.66
C THR A 83 -9.59 -1.29 -2.80
N SER A 84 -9.74 -1.00 -1.52
CA SER A 84 -8.61 -1.03 -0.59
C SER A 84 -7.93 -2.40 -0.57
N GLU A 85 -8.73 -3.47 -0.64
CA GLU A 85 -8.24 -4.85 -0.64
C GLU A 85 -7.41 -5.16 -1.89
N VAL A 86 -7.92 -4.80 -3.07
CA VAL A 86 -7.21 -5.00 -4.34
C VAL A 86 -5.94 -4.16 -4.38
N LEU A 87 -6.02 -2.92 -3.91
CA LEU A 87 -4.86 -2.02 -3.87
C LEU A 87 -3.77 -2.56 -2.93
N ALA A 88 -4.14 -3.06 -1.76
CA ALA A 88 -3.18 -3.63 -0.82
C ALA A 88 -2.44 -4.84 -1.43
N LYS A 89 -3.17 -5.74 -2.08
CA LYS A 89 -2.57 -6.89 -2.75
C LYS A 89 -1.67 -6.46 -3.92
N TRP A 90 -2.12 -5.47 -4.71
CA TRP A 90 -1.34 -4.97 -5.83
C TRP A 90 0.01 -4.39 -5.36
N ILE A 91 -0.01 -3.61 -4.27
CA ILE A 91 1.23 -3.08 -3.68
C ILE A 91 2.10 -4.21 -3.15
N TRP A 92 1.50 -5.20 -2.50
CA TRP A 92 2.24 -6.38 -2.04
C TRP A 92 2.97 -7.07 -3.18
N ASP A 93 2.26 -7.32 -4.29
CA ASP A 93 2.83 -8.02 -5.45
C ASP A 93 3.99 -7.22 -6.08
N GLU A 94 3.91 -5.89 -6.08
CA GLU A 94 4.99 -5.04 -6.56
C GLU A 94 6.19 -5.01 -5.60
N MET A 95 5.93 -5.04 -4.30
CA MET A 95 6.95 -4.80 -3.29
C MET A 95 7.63 -6.07 -2.78
N LYS A 96 6.93 -7.19 -2.73
CA LYS A 96 7.49 -8.43 -2.16
C LYS A 96 8.80 -8.87 -2.83
N PRO A 97 8.93 -8.82 -4.16
CA PRO A 97 10.20 -9.15 -4.81
C PRO A 97 11.35 -8.22 -4.44
N LEU A 98 11.05 -6.95 -4.14
CA LEU A 98 12.05 -5.94 -3.80
C LEU A 98 12.39 -5.96 -2.31
N VAL A 99 11.44 -6.36 -1.48
CA VAL A 99 11.58 -6.36 -0.02
C VAL A 99 11.13 -7.73 0.49
N PRO A 100 12.02 -8.74 0.48
CA PRO A 100 11.66 -10.11 0.87
C PRO A 100 11.11 -10.23 2.30
N LEU A 101 11.48 -9.33 3.20
CA LEU A 101 11.01 -9.31 4.59
C LEU A 101 9.63 -8.65 4.75
N LEU A 102 9.02 -8.17 3.66
CA LEU A 102 7.68 -7.59 3.71
C LEU A 102 6.71 -8.58 4.34
N SER A 103 6.02 -8.16 5.39
CA SER A 103 5.10 -9.02 6.16
C SER A 103 3.65 -8.55 6.10
N ALA A 104 3.42 -7.27 5.78
CA ALA A 104 2.06 -6.75 5.61
C ALA A 104 2.06 -5.46 4.82
N VAL A 105 0.95 -5.23 4.12
CA VAL A 105 0.61 -3.95 3.51
C VAL A 105 -0.74 -3.52 4.08
N MET A 106 -0.78 -2.36 4.72
CA MET A 106 -2.01 -1.78 5.22
C MET A 106 -2.39 -0.59 4.34
N ILE A 107 -3.66 -0.52 3.95
CA ILE A 107 -4.23 0.61 3.24
C ILE A 107 -5.31 1.23 4.11
N LYS A 108 -5.24 2.54 4.29
CA LYS A 108 -6.35 3.32 4.84
C LYS A 108 -6.90 4.25 3.76
N GLU A 109 -8.16 4.12 3.48
CA GLU A 109 -8.90 5.02 2.57
C GLU A 109 -9.32 6.28 3.29
N THR A 110 -9.70 6.13 4.58
CA THR A 110 -10.05 7.21 5.49
C THR A 110 -9.30 7.01 6.81
N CYS A 111 -9.39 7.95 7.73
CA CYS A 111 -8.72 7.82 9.02
C CYS A 111 -9.30 6.69 9.90
N THR A 112 -10.48 6.16 9.56
CA THR A 112 -11.16 5.14 10.37
C THR A 112 -11.39 3.81 9.66
N ALA A 113 -11.05 3.69 8.38
CA ALA A 113 -11.37 2.50 7.59
C ALA A 113 -10.23 2.13 6.65
N GLY A 114 -9.95 0.84 6.56
CA GLY A 114 -8.91 0.33 5.70
C GLY A 114 -8.81 -1.19 5.80
N CYS A 115 -7.73 -1.74 5.27
CA CYS A 115 -7.48 -3.18 5.30
C CYS A 115 -6.00 -3.49 5.50
N VAL A 116 -5.71 -4.73 5.87
CA VAL A 116 -4.35 -5.25 6.01
C VAL A 116 -4.25 -6.53 5.18
N TYR A 117 -3.27 -6.59 4.28
CA TYR A 117 -2.98 -7.77 3.48
C TYR A 117 -1.62 -8.35 3.89
N LYS A 118 -1.59 -9.64 4.12
CA LYS A 118 -0.39 -10.32 4.63
C LYS A 118 0.17 -11.40 3.68
N GLY A 119 -0.27 -11.37 2.44
CA GLY A 119 0.19 -12.34 1.45
C GLY A 119 -0.66 -13.58 1.31
#